data_4b55585891ba250793b1c0e6eefd95d9
#
_entry.id   4b55585891ba250793b1c0e6eefd95d9
#
_cell.length_a   1.000
_cell.length_b   1.000
_cell.length_c   1.000
_cell.angle_alpha   90.00
_cell.angle_beta   90.00
_cell.angle_gamma   90.00
#
_symmetry.space_group_name_H-M   'P 1'
#
loop_
_entity.id
_entity.type
_entity.pdbx_description
1 polymer ?
#
loop_
_entity_poly.entity_id
_entity_poly.type
_entity_poly.pdbx_seq_one_letter_code
_entity_poly.pdbx_strand_id
1 'polypeptide(L)'
;MSKVLSDTVNLEPKMTCVTGQTSEPMINHQAYRHAEHTMQALIKENQQLLAKIARLEYQLNHDGLTGLNTREYGMLILEQWLQSQSTSPLAIVFIDLDNLKMINDQFGHAIGDRALAHIGRILKEISNDDHDIARFGGDEFVALLPGYDDIKAQRWCTALEQRLSGSPFTWVDNTPFHVTVSAGVYIHQNTPKRDASHNPTAHSLIELADQSMYQVKKFKKHHHPVTDENGYSVINE
;
A
#
# COMPACT_ATOMS: atom_id res chain seq x y z
N MET A 1 8.45 10.67 7.60
CA MET A 1 8.49 12.14 7.81
C MET A 1 7.63 12.52 9.01
N SER A 2 8.15 12.34 10.20
CA SER A 2 7.43 12.73 11.43
C SER A 2 8.44 13.23 12.46
N LYS A 3 8.86 14.49 12.29
CA LYS A 3 9.65 15.19 13.33
C LYS A 3 9.72 16.70 12.99
N VAL A 4 8.64 17.39 13.10
CA VAL A 4 8.58 18.86 13.30
C VAL A 4 7.25 19.17 13.95
N LEU A 5 7.22 19.39 15.25
CA LEU A 5 6.27 20.21 15.99
C LEU A 5 6.43 19.91 17.50
N SER A 6 7.58 20.33 18.07
CA SER A 6 7.69 20.46 19.51
C SER A 6 8.61 21.64 19.87
N ASP A 7 8.32 22.82 19.34
CA ASP A 7 8.86 24.06 19.89
C ASP A 7 7.68 24.92 20.36
N THR A 8 7.23 24.61 21.57
CA THR A 8 6.45 25.57 22.37
C THR A 8 7.40 26.64 22.82
N VAL A 9 7.39 27.77 22.09
CA VAL A 9 8.07 29.00 22.51
C VAL A 9 7.34 29.53 23.75
N ASN A 10 7.97 29.32 24.89
CA ASN A 10 7.54 29.87 26.17
C ASN A 10 7.98 31.35 26.21
N LEU A 11 7.13 32.25 25.78
CA LEU A 11 7.32 33.68 25.90
C LEU A 11 6.81 34.18 27.27
N GLU A 12 7.63 34.03 28.31
CA GLU A 12 7.39 34.81 29.54
C GLU A 12 7.80 36.28 29.31
N PRO A 13 6.91 37.23 29.50
CA PRO A 13 7.29 38.65 29.42
C PRO A 13 8.05 39.04 30.71
N LYS A 14 9.34 39.40 30.58
CA LYS A 14 10.10 40.04 31.65
C LYS A 14 9.49 41.41 31.90
N MET A 15 8.73 41.55 32.98
CA MET A 15 8.31 42.85 33.49
C MET A 15 9.51 43.59 34.09
N THR A 16 10.02 44.59 33.41
CA THR A 16 10.83 45.66 33.99
C THR A 16 9.91 46.71 34.58
N CYS A 17 9.97 46.86 35.90
CA CYS A 17 9.22 47.89 36.64
C CYS A 17 9.83 49.26 36.35
N VAL A 18 9.13 50.13 35.59
CA VAL A 18 9.42 51.53 35.46
C VAL A 18 8.30 52.28 36.18
N THR A 19 8.64 52.91 37.32
CA THR A 19 7.76 53.81 38.08
C THR A 19 7.54 55.10 37.29
N GLY A 20 6.42 55.20 36.63
CA GLY A 20 5.90 56.40 35.99
C GLY A 20 4.40 56.27 35.82
N GLN A 21 3.64 57.22 36.36
CA GLN A 21 2.18 57.30 36.21
C GLN A 21 1.82 57.28 34.72
N THR A 22 1.53 56.11 34.21
CA THR A 22 0.87 55.96 32.92
C THR A 22 -0.51 55.38 33.19
N SER A 23 -1.55 56.09 32.74
CA SER A 23 -2.91 55.58 32.67
C SER A 23 -2.85 54.24 32.00
N GLU A 24 -3.14 53.14 32.74
CA GLU A 24 -3.28 51.82 32.17
C GLU A 24 -4.26 51.88 30.99
N PRO A 25 -3.87 51.42 29.78
CA PRO A 25 -4.83 51.34 28.71
C PRO A 25 -5.94 50.41 29.20
N MET A 26 -7.17 50.91 29.30
CA MET A 26 -8.36 50.08 29.62
C MET A 26 -8.37 48.95 28.59
N ILE A 27 -7.87 47.77 29.03
CA ILE A 27 -7.86 46.55 28.19
C ILE A 27 -9.33 46.26 27.88
N ASN A 28 -9.66 46.39 26.57
CA ASN A 28 -11.01 46.11 26.12
C ASN A 28 -11.25 44.56 26.21
N HIS A 29 -11.63 44.12 27.40
CA HIS A 29 -11.94 42.71 27.71
C HIS A 29 -12.95 42.09 26.73
N GLN A 30 -13.74 42.89 26.06
CA GLN A 30 -14.69 42.42 25.05
C GLN A 30 -14.00 42.13 23.74
N ALA A 31 -13.03 42.93 23.33
CA ALA A 31 -12.19 42.68 22.15
C ALA A 31 -11.31 41.44 22.34
N TYR A 32 -10.73 41.29 23.55
CA TYR A 32 -9.93 40.08 23.89
C TYR A 32 -10.78 38.80 23.82
N ARG A 33 -11.94 38.78 24.43
CA ARG A 33 -12.86 37.61 24.35
C ARG A 33 -13.29 37.33 22.93
N HIS A 34 -13.56 38.34 22.13
CA HIS A 34 -13.93 38.14 20.74
C HIS A 34 -12.77 37.57 19.93
N ALA A 35 -11.55 38.09 20.12
CA ALA A 35 -10.34 37.52 19.49
C ALA A 35 -10.07 36.06 19.91
N GLU A 36 -10.26 35.75 21.18
CA GLU A 36 -10.11 34.39 21.72
C GLU A 36 -11.14 33.43 21.11
N HIS A 37 -12.40 33.83 21.03
CA HIS A 37 -13.45 33.03 20.37
C HIS A 37 -13.15 32.81 18.87
N THR A 38 -12.69 33.87 18.19
CA THR A 38 -12.31 33.77 16.77
C THR A 38 -11.12 32.82 16.57
N MET A 39 -10.12 32.92 17.44
CA MET A 39 -8.94 32.04 17.41
C MET A 39 -9.31 30.59 17.66
N GLN A 40 -10.18 30.32 18.65
CA GLN A 40 -10.67 28.97 18.91
C GLN A 40 -11.47 28.41 17.72
N ALA A 41 -12.30 29.22 17.08
CA ALA A 41 -13.03 28.84 15.88
C ALA A 41 -12.09 28.49 14.72
N LEU A 42 -11.06 29.30 14.47
CA LEU A 42 -10.05 29.05 13.44
C LEU A 42 -9.21 27.79 13.71
N ILE A 43 -8.84 27.55 14.97
CA ILE A 43 -8.13 26.33 15.36
C ILE A 43 -8.99 25.09 15.06
N LYS A 44 -10.28 25.14 15.43
CA LYS A 44 -11.22 24.06 15.16
C LYS A 44 -11.40 23.80 13.66
N GLU A 45 -11.55 24.88 12.88
CA GLU A 45 -11.66 24.78 11.41
C GLU A 45 -10.41 24.18 10.79
N ASN A 46 -9.22 24.63 11.21
CA ASN A 46 -7.94 24.04 10.75
C ASN A 46 -7.84 22.54 11.08
N GLN A 47 -8.23 22.14 12.29
CA GLN A 47 -8.24 20.73 12.66
C GLN A 47 -9.20 19.92 11.77
N GLN A 48 -10.38 20.45 11.46
CA GLN A 48 -11.33 19.80 10.55
C GLN A 48 -10.78 19.68 9.12
N LEU A 49 -10.12 20.75 8.63
CA LEU A 49 -9.49 20.73 7.30
C LEU A 49 -8.35 19.73 7.23
N LEU A 50 -7.48 19.67 8.24
CA LEU A 50 -6.39 18.68 8.31
C LEU A 50 -6.92 17.24 8.35
N ALA A 51 -7.97 16.98 9.14
CA ALA A 51 -8.60 15.68 9.16
C ALA A 51 -9.24 15.30 7.81
N LYS A 52 -9.84 16.28 7.11
CA LYS A 52 -10.39 16.08 5.77
C LYS A 52 -9.30 15.80 4.73
N ILE A 53 -8.18 16.52 4.78
CA ILE A 53 -7.01 16.29 3.91
C ILE A 53 -6.48 14.87 4.14
N ALA A 54 -6.19 14.48 5.38
CA ALA A 54 -5.69 13.14 5.70
C ALA A 54 -6.63 12.03 5.22
N ARG A 55 -7.95 12.24 5.34
CA ARG A 55 -8.95 11.30 4.81
C ARG A 55 -8.91 11.21 3.29
N LEU A 56 -8.80 12.34 2.60
CA LEU A 56 -8.75 12.36 1.13
C LEU A 56 -7.46 11.74 0.61
N GLU A 57 -6.32 12.02 1.25
CA GLU A 57 -5.03 11.40 0.94
C GLU A 57 -5.10 9.88 1.13
N TYR A 58 -5.71 9.42 2.23
CA TYR A 58 -5.92 7.98 2.44
C TYR A 58 -6.77 7.37 1.32
N GLN A 59 -7.88 8.01 0.93
CA GLN A 59 -8.76 7.52 -0.14
C GLN A 59 -8.10 7.53 -1.53
N LEU A 60 -7.18 8.45 -1.79
CA LEU A 60 -6.42 8.51 -3.04
C LEU A 60 -5.34 7.42 -3.10
N ASN A 61 -4.75 7.10 -1.95
CA ASN A 61 -3.60 6.21 -1.88
C ASN A 61 -3.97 4.75 -1.63
N HIS A 62 -5.23 4.45 -1.24
CA HIS A 62 -5.65 3.09 -0.91
C HIS A 62 -6.84 2.63 -1.75
N ASP A 63 -6.75 1.39 -2.23
CA ASP A 63 -7.84 0.71 -2.95
C ASP A 63 -9.01 0.40 -2.00
N GLY A 64 -10.19 0.84 -2.37
CA GLY A 64 -11.39 0.75 -1.52
C GLY A 64 -11.88 -0.67 -1.23
N LEU A 65 -11.52 -1.66 -2.08
CA LEU A 65 -11.92 -3.05 -1.90
C LEU A 65 -10.96 -3.83 -1.01
N THR A 66 -9.67 -3.67 -1.24
CA THR A 66 -8.62 -4.46 -0.57
C THR A 66 -7.95 -3.71 0.58
N GLY A 67 -8.07 -2.38 0.58
CA GLY A 67 -7.40 -1.49 1.51
C GLY A 67 -5.86 -1.49 1.36
N LEU A 68 -5.33 -2.06 0.28
CA LEU A 68 -3.92 -1.98 -0.11
C LEU A 68 -3.65 -0.62 -0.77
N ASN A 69 -2.38 -0.31 -1.03
CA ASN A 69 -2.05 0.87 -1.81
C ASN A 69 -2.67 0.79 -3.21
N THR A 70 -2.98 1.96 -3.80
CA THR A 70 -3.33 2.04 -5.23
C THR A 70 -2.09 1.84 -6.09
N ARG A 71 -2.30 1.53 -7.38
CA ARG A 71 -1.22 1.44 -8.38
C ARG A 71 -0.36 2.71 -8.41
N GLU A 72 -1.02 3.86 -8.46
CA GLU A 72 -0.36 5.17 -8.53
C GLU A 72 0.54 5.39 -7.32
N TYR A 73 0.06 5.06 -6.14
CA TYR A 73 0.84 5.20 -4.91
C TYR A 73 1.98 4.19 -4.82
N GLY A 74 1.76 2.94 -5.22
CA GLY A 74 2.81 1.92 -5.33
C GLY A 74 3.92 2.31 -6.31
N MET A 75 3.56 2.88 -7.46
CA MET A 75 4.53 3.42 -8.42
C MET A 75 5.34 4.57 -7.84
N LEU A 76 4.69 5.50 -7.13
CA LEU A 76 5.36 6.60 -6.46
C LEU A 76 6.39 6.11 -5.43
N ILE A 77 6.03 5.12 -4.62
CA ILE A 77 6.95 4.50 -3.63
C ILE A 77 8.15 3.88 -4.34
N LEU A 78 7.92 3.13 -5.43
CA LEU A 78 9.00 2.53 -6.19
C LEU A 78 9.95 3.59 -6.80
N GLU A 79 9.40 4.67 -7.34
CA GLU A 79 10.20 5.80 -7.85
C GLU A 79 11.03 6.46 -6.75
N GLN A 80 10.46 6.68 -5.56
CA GLN A 80 11.17 7.21 -4.40
C GLN A 80 12.29 6.27 -3.95
N TRP A 81 12.04 4.96 -3.96
CA TRP A 81 13.04 3.96 -3.63
C TRP A 81 14.22 3.99 -4.62
N LEU A 82 13.94 4.09 -5.92
CA LEU A 82 14.97 4.20 -6.97
C LEU A 82 15.81 5.48 -6.86
N GLN A 83 15.23 6.56 -6.34
CA GLN A 83 15.95 7.81 -6.07
C GLN A 83 16.73 7.78 -4.75
N SER A 84 16.43 6.83 -3.87
CA SER A 84 17.12 6.69 -2.60
C SER A 84 18.57 6.26 -2.80
N GLN A 85 19.43 6.52 -1.81
CA GLN A 85 20.82 6.07 -1.80
C GLN A 85 20.97 4.68 -1.16
N SER A 86 19.88 3.93 -1.03
CA SER A 86 19.92 2.59 -0.47
C SER A 86 20.76 1.68 -1.37
N THR A 87 21.66 0.92 -0.76
CA THR A 87 22.43 -0.14 -1.44
C THR A 87 21.81 -1.53 -1.23
N SER A 88 20.73 -1.61 -0.45
CA SER A 88 20.02 -2.86 -0.22
C SER A 88 19.28 -3.32 -1.47
N PRO A 89 19.15 -4.62 -1.72
CA PRO A 89 18.33 -5.12 -2.81
C PRO A 89 16.86 -4.77 -2.58
N LEU A 90 16.09 -4.68 -3.66
CA LEU A 90 14.64 -4.59 -3.64
C LEU A 90 14.06 -5.77 -4.40
N ALA A 91 13.29 -6.62 -3.74
CA ALA A 91 12.47 -7.58 -4.45
C ALA A 91 11.14 -6.94 -4.85
N ILE A 92 10.79 -7.10 -6.12
CA ILE A 92 9.51 -6.70 -6.69
C ILE A 92 8.78 -7.98 -7.04
N VAL A 93 7.63 -8.21 -6.42
CA VAL A 93 6.82 -9.40 -6.65
C VAL A 93 5.54 -8.99 -7.34
N PHE A 94 5.34 -9.44 -8.58
CA PHE A 94 4.09 -9.27 -9.30
C PHE A 94 3.22 -10.49 -9.06
N ILE A 95 1.97 -10.28 -8.67
CA ILE A 95 1.04 -11.32 -8.20
C ILE A 95 -0.27 -11.16 -8.95
N ASP A 96 -0.82 -12.27 -9.44
CA ASP A 96 -2.08 -12.33 -10.18
C ASP A 96 -2.97 -13.40 -9.57
N LEU A 97 -4.24 -13.09 -9.30
CA LEU A 97 -5.23 -14.04 -8.80
C LEU A 97 -5.61 -15.01 -9.93
N ASP A 98 -5.36 -16.29 -9.71
CA ASP A 98 -5.70 -17.33 -10.68
C ASP A 98 -7.23 -17.48 -10.81
N ASN A 99 -7.71 -17.53 -12.05
CA ASN A 99 -9.09 -17.87 -12.40
C ASN A 99 -10.19 -16.95 -11.84
N LEU A 100 -9.91 -15.65 -11.58
CA LEU A 100 -10.94 -14.71 -11.12
C LEU A 100 -12.16 -14.66 -12.03
N LYS A 101 -11.96 -14.73 -13.36
CA LYS A 101 -13.08 -14.77 -14.32
C LYS A 101 -14.00 -15.97 -14.06
N MET A 102 -13.44 -17.16 -13.86
CA MET A 102 -14.23 -18.37 -13.55
C MET A 102 -15.02 -18.20 -12.24
N ILE A 103 -14.39 -17.63 -11.20
CA ILE A 103 -15.07 -17.34 -9.93
C ILE A 103 -16.25 -16.38 -10.16
N ASN A 104 -16.04 -15.32 -10.95
CA ASN A 104 -17.10 -14.35 -11.27
C ASN A 104 -18.23 -14.99 -12.07
N ASP A 105 -17.90 -15.79 -13.08
CA ASP A 105 -18.88 -16.42 -13.97
C ASP A 105 -19.73 -17.48 -13.20
N GLN A 106 -19.12 -18.21 -12.26
CA GLN A 106 -19.79 -19.25 -11.51
C GLN A 106 -20.54 -18.74 -10.27
N PHE A 107 -19.96 -17.78 -9.54
CA PHE A 107 -20.48 -17.33 -8.23
C PHE A 107 -20.90 -15.85 -8.17
N GLY A 108 -20.70 -15.12 -9.26
CA GLY A 108 -21.03 -13.71 -9.37
C GLY A 108 -19.91 -12.78 -8.83
N HIS A 109 -19.93 -11.52 -9.32
CA HIS A 109 -18.90 -10.52 -9.00
C HIS A 109 -18.72 -10.25 -7.50
N ALA A 110 -19.79 -10.34 -6.71
CA ALA A 110 -19.69 -10.14 -5.26
C ALA A 110 -18.78 -11.19 -4.58
N ILE A 111 -18.72 -12.41 -5.10
CA ILE A 111 -17.80 -13.45 -4.59
C ILE A 111 -16.38 -13.20 -5.11
N GLY A 112 -16.22 -12.75 -6.36
CA GLY A 112 -14.92 -12.31 -6.88
C GLY A 112 -14.32 -11.15 -6.06
N ASP A 113 -15.13 -10.16 -5.71
CA ASP A 113 -14.72 -9.05 -4.84
C ASP A 113 -14.28 -9.54 -3.45
N ARG A 114 -14.99 -10.52 -2.88
CA ARG A 114 -14.57 -11.15 -1.61
C ARG A 114 -13.25 -11.90 -1.74
N ALA A 115 -13.01 -12.57 -2.88
CA ALA A 115 -11.73 -13.23 -3.15
C ALA A 115 -10.59 -12.21 -3.21
N LEU A 116 -10.77 -11.10 -3.90
CA LEU A 116 -9.79 -10.00 -3.97
C LEU A 116 -9.53 -9.39 -2.59
N ALA A 117 -10.58 -9.10 -1.82
CA ALA A 117 -10.45 -8.59 -0.46
C ALA A 117 -9.73 -9.57 0.47
N HIS A 118 -9.98 -10.89 0.29
CA HIS A 118 -9.30 -11.94 1.04
C HIS A 118 -7.79 -11.97 0.74
N ILE A 119 -7.39 -11.89 -0.53
CA ILE A 119 -5.97 -11.78 -0.92
C ILE A 119 -5.35 -10.53 -0.31
N GLY A 120 -6.02 -9.37 -0.40
CA GLY A 120 -5.52 -8.14 0.19
C GLY A 120 -5.26 -8.28 1.70
N ARG A 121 -6.14 -8.96 2.43
CA ARG A 121 -5.96 -9.26 3.85
C ARG A 121 -4.75 -10.17 4.09
N ILE A 122 -4.62 -11.26 3.33
CA ILE A 122 -3.49 -12.19 3.46
C ILE A 122 -2.16 -11.50 3.17
N LEU A 123 -2.09 -10.68 2.11
CA LEU A 123 -0.90 -9.91 1.76
C LEU A 123 -0.47 -8.98 2.90
N LYS A 124 -1.44 -8.31 3.56
CA LYS A 124 -1.16 -7.50 4.76
C LYS A 124 -0.64 -8.34 5.93
N GLU A 125 -1.22 -9.51 6.17
CA GLU A 125 -0.85 -10.38 7.29
C GLU A 125 0.58 -10.93 7.18
N ILE A 126 1.06 -11.22 5.97
CA ILE A 126 2.42 -11.76 5.74
C ILE A 126 3.47 -10.65 5.57
N SER A 127 3.03 -9.40 5.49
CA SER A 127 3.90 -8.23 5.30
C SER A 127 4.22 -7.57 6.63
N ASN A 128 5.31 -6.83 6.67
CA ASN A 128 5.71 -5.97 7.79
C ASN A 128 5.64 -4.49 7.38
N ASP A 129 5.96 -3.59 8.30
CA ASP A 129 5.87 -2.14 8.09
C ASP A 129 6.85 -1.59 7.03
N ASP A 130 7.89 -2.35 6.67
CA ASP A 130 8.85 -1.97 5.62
C ASP A 130 8.41 -2.43 4.23
N HIS A 131 7.34 -3.21 4.12
CA HIS A 131 6.81 -3.71 2.86
C HIS A 131 5.69 -2.82 2.34
N ASP A 132 5.73 -2.52 1.06
CA ASP A 132 4.66 -1.81 0.37
C ASP A 132 3.93 -2.74 -0.59
N ILE A 133 2.62 -2.86 -0.39
CA ILE A 133 1.77 -3.72 -1.21
C ILE A 133 0.72 -2.85 -1.89
N ALA A 134 0.61 -2.98 -3.21
CA ALA A 134 -0.34 -2.22 -4.02
C ALA A 134 -1.19 -3.14 -4.90
N ARG A 135 -2.44 -2.74 -5.13
CA ARG A 135 -3.29 -3.35 -6.17
C ARG A 135 -3.08 -2.60 -7.48
N PHE A 136 -2.62 -3.30 -8.51
CA PHE A 136 -2.22 -2.72 -9.79
C PHE A 136 -3.30 -2.80 -10.87
N GLY A 137 -4.21 -3.77 -10.77
CA GLY A 137 -5.27 -4.02 -11.72
C GLY A 137 -6.47 -4.71 -11.08
N GLY A 138 -7.33 -5.30 -11.90
CA GLY A 138 -8.49 -6.05 -11.44
C GLY A 138 -8.13 -7.17 -10.47
N ASP A 139 -7.20 -8.02 -10.89
CA ASP A 139 -6.70 -9.22 -10.20
C ASP A 139 -5.19 -9.16 -9.92
N GLU A 140 -4.54 -8.03 -10.19
CA GLU A 140 -3.10 -7.86 -10.14
C GLU A 140 -2.67 -7.09 -8.89
N PHE A 141 -1.62 -7.59 -8.23
CA PHE A 141 -1.02 -6.96 -7.05
C PHE A 141 0.50 -6.91 -7.21
N VAL A 142 1.12 -5.93 -6.57
CA VAL A 142 2.57 -5.78 -6.52
C VAL A 142 3.02 -5.63 -5.09
N ALA A 143 4.03 -6.40 -4.70
CA ALA A 143 4.73 -6.23 -3.44
C ALA A 143 6.14 -5.68 -3.67
N LEU A 144 6.48 -4.63 -2.95
CA LEU A 144 7.82 -4.04 -2.87
C LEU A 144 8.43 -4.45 -1.53
N LEU A 145 9.53 -5.20 -1.57
CA LEU A 145 10.14 -5.82 -0.38
C LEU A 145 11.60 -5.35 -0.25
N PRO A 146 11.86 -4.20 0.39
CA PRO A 146 13.21 -3.68 0.60
C PRO A 146 14.07 -4.64 1.44
N GLY A 147 15.34 -4.82 1.06
CA GLY A 147 16.28 -5.72 1.74
C GLY A 147 16.07 -7.21 1.48
N TYR A 148 15.19 -7.55 0.52
CA TYR A 148 14.94 -8.93 0.12
C TYR A 148 15.78 -9.30 -1.10
N ASP A 149 16.60 -10.35 -0.94
CA ASP A 149 17.24 -11.09 -2.02
C ASP A 149 16.29 -12.16 -2.60
N ASP A 150 16.78 -12.92 -3.59
CA ASP A 150 16.01 -13.97 -4.23
C ASP A 150 15.49 -15.02 -3.23
N ILE A 151 16.33 -15.47 -2.30
CA ILE A 151 15.95 -16.48 -1.31
C ILE A 151 14.85 -15.99 -0.38
N LYS A 152 14.96 -14.76 0.12
CA LYS A 152 13.93 -14.17 1.00
C LYS A 152 12.63 -13.93 0.24
N ALA A 153 12.72 -13.45 -1.00
CA ALA A 153 11.54 -13.23 -1.84
C ALA A 153 10.80 -14.53 -2.17
N GLN A 154 11.53 -15.60 -2.50
CA GLN A 154 10.94 -16.93 -2.74
C GLN A 154 10.27 -17.48 -1.46
N ARG A 155 10.88 -17.31 -0.29
CA ARG A 155 10.25 -17.69 0.98
C ARG A 155 8.99 -16.91 1.27
N TRP A 156 8.97 -15.62 0.94
CA TRP A 156 7.79 -14.78 1.09
C TRP A 156 6.65 -15.24 0.15
N CYS A 157 6.95 -15.57 -1.11
CA CYS A 157 5.98 -16.15 -2.05
C CYS A 157 5.45 -17.50 -1.54
N THR A 158 6.32 -18.36 -1.02
CA THR A 158 5.92 -19.63 -0.41
C THR A 158 4.99 -19.42 0.80
N ALA A 159 5.28 -18.44 1.64
CA ALA A 159 4.42 -18.10 2.78
C ALA A 159 3.06 -17.58 2.32
N LEU A 160 2.99 -16.79 1.24
CA LEU A 160 1.74 -16.36 0.61
C LEU A 160 0.90 -17.55 0.17
N GLU A 161 1.48 -18.48 -0.60
CA GLU A 161 0.79 -19.67 -1.09
C GLU A 161 0.30 -20.58 0.05
N GLN A 162 1.13 -20.81 1.06
CA GLN A 162 0.75 -21.58 2.25
C GLN A 162 -0.38 -20.91 3.04
N ARG A 163 -0.36 -19.60 3.16
CA ARG A 163 -1.38 -18.86 3.89
C ARG A 163 -2.71 -18.86 3.15
N LEU A 164 -2.70 -18.74 1.82
CA LEU A 164 -3.89 -18.85 0.98
C LEU A 164 -4.49 -20.26 1.02
N SER A 165 -3.67 -21.31 0.92
CA SER A 165 -4.12 -22.70 0.99
C SER A 165 -4.64 -23.09 2.38
N GLY A 166 -4.12 -22.50 3.44
CA GLY A 166 -4.57 -22.71 4.82
C GLY A 166 -5.78 -21.89 5.25
N SER A 167 -6.25 -20.95 4.41
CA SER A 167 -7.32 -20.00 4.76
C SER A 167 -8.37 -19.94 3.65
N PRO A 168 -9.48 -20.68 3.75
CA PRO A 168 -10.56 -20.60 2.77
C PRO A 168 -11.18 -19.18 2.80
N PHE A 169 -11.49 -18.62 1.62
CA PHE A 169 -12.13 -17.31 1.55
C PHE A 169 -13.66 -17.40 1.63
N THR A 170 -14.22 -18.54 1.29
CA THR A 170 -15.66 -18.85 1.37
C THR A 170 -15.90 -20.36 1.48
N TRP A 171 -17.16 -20.76 1.62
CA TRP A 171 -17.60 -22.15 1.63
C TRP A 171 -18.68 -22.31 0.58
N VAL A 172 -18.58 -23.38 -0.21
CA VAL A 172 -19.57 -23.77 -1.23
C VAL A 172 -20.00 -25.20 -0.89
N ASP A 173 -21.28 -25.42 -0.66
CA ASP A 173 -21.85 -26.72 -0.29
C ASP A 173 -21.07 -27.44 0.83
N ASN A 174 -20.76 -26.71 1.91
CA ASN A 174 -19.92 -27.15 3.03
C ASN A 174 -18.46 -27.52 2.66
N THR A 175 -18.01 -27.21 1.45
CA THR A 175 -16.61 -27.40 1.03
C THR A 175 -15.86 -26.07 1.11
N PRO A 176 -14.66 -26.03 1.75
CA PRO A 176 -13.86 -24.83 1.79
C PRO A 176 -13.36 -24.48 0.38
N PHE A 177 -13.58 -23.23 -0.05
CA PHE A 177 -13.10 -22.74 -1.33
C PHE A 177 -11.88 -21.84 -1.12
N HIS A 178 -10.78 -22.22 -1.77
CA HIS A 178 -9.50 -21.52 -1.70
C HIS A 178 -9.22 -20.79 -3.01
N VAL A 179 -8.52 -19.69 -2.91
CA VAL A 179 -7.96 -19.00 -4.08
C VAL A 179 -6.48 -19.29 -4.19
N THR A 180 -5.98 -19.31 -5.41
CA THR A 180 -4.55 -19.41 -5.72
C THR A 180 -4.08 -18.17 -6.45
N VAL A 181 -2.79 -17.93 -6.41
CA VAL A 181 -2.15 -16.81 -7.10
C VAL A 181 -0.94 -17.30 -7.88
N SER A 182 -0.65 -16.67 -8.99
CA SER A 182 0.63 -16.77 -9.68
C SER A 182 1.50 -15.59 -9.30
N ALA A 183 2.72 -15.83 -8.80
CA ALA A 183 3.63 -14.79 -8.34
C ALA A 183 4.97 -14.89 -9.05
N GLY A 184 5.46 -13.78 -9.60
CA GLY A 184 6.78 -13.65 -10.22
C GLY A 184 7.64 -12.65 -9.48
N VAL A 185 8.91 -12.96 -9.35
CA VAL A 185 9.88 -12.15 -8.60
C VAL A 185 10.89 -11.54 -9.54
N TYR A 186 11.20 -10.27 -9.32
CA TYR A 186 12.36 -9.59 -9.88
C TYR A 186 13.17 -8.93 -8.76
N ILE A 187 14.48 -9.16 -8.75
CA ILE A 187 15.39 -8.56 -7.76
C ILE A 187 16.15 -7.41 -8.42
N HIS A 188 15.89 -6.19 -7.94
CA HIS A 188 16.68 -5.03 -8.33
C HIS A 188 17.82 -4.82 -7.33
N GLN A 189 19.07 -4.79 -7.87
CA GLN A 189 20.26 -4.42 -7.11
C GLN A 189 20.54 -2.94 -7.34
N ASN A 190 20.43 -2.13 -6.29
CA ASN A 190 20.77 -0.72 -6.39
C ASN A 190 22.29 -0.56 -6.36
N THR A 191 22.91 -0.58 -7.55
CA THR A 191 24.36 -0.33 -7.68
C THR A 191 24.63 1.17 -7.65
N PRO A 192 25.69 1.63 -6.97
CA PRO A 192 26.08 3.05 -7.00
C PRO A 192 26.25 3.51 -8.45
N LYS A 193 25.57 4.60 -8.79
CA LYS A 193 25.47 5.15 -10.15
C LYS A 193 26.86 5.39 -10.75
N ARG A 194 27.30 4.59 -11.72
CA ARG A 194 28.47 4.86 -12.56
C ARG A 194 28.10 5.56 -13.87
N ASP A 195 26.84 5.42 -14.34
CA ASP A 195 26.37 6.08 -15.56
C ASP A 195 24.86 6.36 -15.48
N ALA A 196 24.48 7.61 -15.60
CA ALA A 196 23.08 8.05 -15.52
C ALA A 196 22.23 7.63 -16.75
N SER A 197 22.86 7.11 -17.81
CA SER A 197 22.21 6.79 -19.09
C SER A 197 21.43 5.47 -19.09
N HIS A 198 21.56 4.63 -18.06
CA HIS A 198 20.95 3.29 -18.00
C HIS A 198 20.24 3.00 -16.67
N ASN A 199 19.73 4.02 -15.98
CA ASN A 199 18.94 3.77 -14.77
C ASN A 199 17.58 3.17 -15.15
N PRO A 200 17.18 2.02 -14.56
CA PRO A 200 15.86 1.47 -14.80
C PRO A 200 14.78 2.43 -14.28
N THR A 201 13.67 2.48 -14.98
CA THR A 201 12.47 3.18 -14.51
C THR A 201 11.62 2.26 -13.64
N ALA A 202 10.78 2.83 -12.78
CA ALA A 202 9.81 2.03 -12.02
C ALA A 202 8.97 1.14 -12.94
N HIS A 203 8.56 1.67 -14.09
CA HIS A 203 7.80 0.93 -15.11
C HIS A 203 8.53 -0.30 -15.62
N SER A 204 9.81 -0.14 -16.01
CA SER A 204 10.60 -1.27 -16.53
C SER A 204 10.84 -2.37 -15.49
N LEU A 205 10.94 -2.01 -14.21
CA LEU A 205 11.08 -3.00 -13.14
C LEU A 205 9.80 -3.80 -12.90
N ILE A 206 8.64 -3.13 -12.95
CA ILE A 206 7.34 -3.78 -12.88
C ILE A 206 7.13 -4.73 -14.07
N GLU A 207 7.49 -4.32 -15.29
CA GLU A 207 7.43 -5.19 -16.47
C GLU A 207 8.28 -6.46 -16.33
N LEU A 208 9.48 -6.35 -15.73
CA LEU A 208 10.33 -7.53 -15.48
C LEU A 208 9.72 -8.50 -14.47
N ALA A 209 9.09 -7.97 -13.42
CA ALA A 209 8.38 -8.78 -12.45
C ALA A 209 7.13 -9.44 -13.05
N ASP A 210 6.36 -8.71 -13.88
CA ASP A 210 5.20 -9.23 -14.62
C ASP A 210 5.62 -10.36 -15.59
N GLN A 211 6.69 -10.17 -16.37
CA GLN A 211 7.23 -11.21 -17.24
C GLN A 211 7.60 -12.48 -16.46
N SER A 212 8.19 -12.34 -15.27
CA SER A 212 8.47 -13.47 -14.38
C SER A 212 7.18 -14.18 -13.94
N MET A 213 6.15 -13.43 -13.51
CA MET A 213 4.84 -13.96 -13.13
C MET A 213 4.18 -14.71 -14.28
N TYR A 214 4.24 -14.15 -15.49
CA TYR A 214 3.66 -14.79 -16.66
C TYR A 214 4.28 -16.16 -16.98
N GLN A 215 5.59 -16.34 -16.76
CA GLN A 215 6.24 -17.66 -16.89
C GLN A 215 5.72 -18.65 -15.85
N VAL A 216 5.54 -18.23 -14.60
CA VAL A 216 4.93 -19.06 -13.54
C VAL A 216 3.51 -19.46 -13.93
N LYS A 217 2.71 -18.50 -14.41
CA LYS A 217 1.32 -18.75 -14.83
C LYS A 217 1.23 -19.76 -15.99
N LYS A 218 2.14 -19.64 -16.98
CA LYS A 218 2.27 -20.63 -18.07
C LYS A 218 2.63 -22.01 -17.53
N PHE A 219 3.61 -22.10 -16.64
CA PHE A 219 4.04 -23.37 -16.06
C PHE A 219 2.89 -24.05 -15.33
N LYS A 220 2.13 -23.31 -14.51
CA LYS A 220 0.95 -23.84 -13.79
C LYS A 220 -0.10 -24.38 -14.75
N LYS A 221 -0.43 -23.65 -15.83
CA LYS A 221 -1.41 -24.11 -16.84
C LYS A 221 -1.01 -25.42 -17.50
N HIS A 222 0.28 -25.64 -17.74
CA HIS A 222 0.76 -26.86 -18.38
C HIS A 222 0.83 -28.07 -17.44
N HIS A 223 1.04 -27.85 -16.14
CA HIS A 223 1.26 -28.94 -15.17
C HIS A 223 0.06 -29.21 -14.26
N HIS A 224 -0.87 -28.27 -14.17
CA HIS A 224 -2.13 -28.42 -13.44
C HIS A 224 -3.27 -27.92 -14.32
N PRO A 225 -3.69 -28.69 -15.35
CA PRO A 225 -4.85 -28.31 -16.14
C PRO A 225 -6.07 -28.22 -15.21
N VAL A 226 -6.84 -27.14 -15.33
CA VAL A 226 -8.12 -26.99 -14.64
C VAL A 226 -9.01 -28.10 -15.14
N THR A 227 -9.41 -29.03 -14.26
CA THR A 227 -10.38 -30.06 -14.60
C THR A 227 -11.79 -29.49 -14.43
N ASP A 228 -12.67 -29.77 -15.42
CA ASP A 228 -14.10 -29.48 -15.31
C ASP A 228 -14.79 -30.38 -14.27
N GLU A 229 -16.09 -30.18 -14.08
CA GLU A 229 -16.93 -30.94 -13.14
C GLU A 229 -16.92 -32.46 -13.42
N ASN A 230 -16.44 -32.90 -14.59
CA ASN A 230 -16.35 -34.29 -15.04
C ASN A 230 -14.91 -34.85 -15.00
N GLY A 231 -13.93 -34.05 -14.51
CA GLY A 231 -12.52 -34.47 -14.42
C GLY A 231 -11.76 -34.37 -15.75
N TYR A 232 -12.30 -33.71 -16.76
CA TYR A 232 -11.60 -33.46 -18.03
C TYR A 232 -10.78 -32.14 -17.97
N SER A 233 -9.54 -32.23 -18.49
CA SER A 233 -8.67 -31.05 -18.60
C SER A 233 -9.24 -30.04 -19.60
N VAL A 234 -9.67 -28.87 -19.12
CA VAL A 234 -10.09 -27.78 -20.01
C VAL A 234 -8.84 -27.04 -20.46
N ILE A 235 -8.41 -27.32 -21.69
CA ILE A 235 -7.40 -26.51 -22.39
C ILE A 235 -8.16 -25.31 -22.94
N ASN A 236 -8.06 -24.15 -22.30
CA ASN A 236 -8.51 -22.89 -22.89
C ASN A 236 -7.44 -22.43 -23.88
N GLU A 237 -7.81 -22.37 -25.16
CA GLU A 237 -7.06 -21.73 -26.26
C GLU A 237 -6.83 -20.25 -26.02
#